data_ff02b1a9779dc510140939d087d6d7a9
#
_entry.id   ff02b1a9779dc510140939d087d6d7a9
#
_cell.length_a   1.000
_cell.length_b   1.000
_cell.length_c   1.000
_cell.angle_alpha   90.00
_cell.angle_beta   90.00
_cell.angle_gamma   90.00
#
_symmetry.space_group_name_H-M   'P 1'
#
loop_
_entity.id
_entity.type
_entity.pdbx_description
1 polymer ?
#
loop_
_entity_poly.entity_id
_entity_poly.type
_entity_poly.pdbx_seq_one_letter_code
_entity_poly.pdbx_strand_id
1 'polypeptide(L)'
;FGGINLEDIKAPECFKIETRLKEELDIPVMHDDQHGTAIISGAGLINALEIAGKKIEDVKIVVNGAGAASISCTKLYIMLGARKENIIMCDSKGVISTHRTDLNESKKFFATDRDIKTLTEAVVGADVFLGLSVANVLTQDMVRSMNTNPIVFALANPNPEISYADAMASRDDIIFATGRSDYPNQINNVLGSVSYTHLRAHETAA
;
A
#
# COMPACT_ATOMS: atom_id res chain seq x y z
N PHE A 1 20.49 9.57 -21.47
CA PHE A 1 19.69 9.50 -20.23
C PHE A 1 20.16 8.28 -19.43
N GLY A 2 20.29 8.44 -18.09
CA GLY A 2 20.74 7.36 -17.21
C GLY A 2 19.61 6.44 -16.71
N GLY A 3 18.34 6.80 -16.95
CA GLY A 3 17.17 6.02 -16.59
C GLY A 3 15.88 6.75 -16.93
N ILE A 4 14.76 6.06 -16.76
CA ILE A 4 13.39 6.59 -16.96
C ILE A 4 12.59 6.39 -15.68
N ASN A 5 12.01 7.46 -15.17
CA ASN A 5 10.95 7.41 -14.18
C ASN A 5 9.59 7.62 -14.86
N LEU A 6 8.70 6.64 -14.74
CA LEU A 6 7.32 6.72 -15.21
C LEU A 6 6.46 7.20 -14.05
N GLU A 7 5.59 8.18 -14.31
CA GLU A 7 4.72 8.76 -13.31
C GLU A 7 3.37 9.14 -13.93
N ASP A 8 2.31 9.12 -13.13
CA ASP A 8 0.95 9.49 -13.51
C ASP A 8 0.37 8.67 -14.69
N ILE A 9 0.83 7.44 -14.88
CA ILE A 9 0.31 6.53 -15.89
C ILE A 9 -0.73 5.60 -15.27
N LYS A 10 -1.95 5.68 -15.76
CA LYS A 10 -3.09 4.91 -15.27
C LYS A 10 -2.93 3.40 -15.49
N ALA A 11 -3.39 2.61 -14.52
CA ALA A 11 -3.56 1.17 -14.71
C ALA A 11 -4.81 0.87 -15.58
N PRO A 12 -4.77 -0.17 -16.45
CA PRO A 12 -3.72 -1.18 -16.60
C PRO A 12 -2.58 -0.82 -17.56
N GLU A 13 -2.64 0.33 -18.24
CA GLU A 13 -1.70 0.75 -19.28
C GLU A 13 -0.26 0.86 -18.73
N CYS A 14 -0.12 1.35 -17.51
CA CYS A 14 1.19 1.51 -16.85
C CYS A 14 1.99 0.19 -16.80
N PHE A 15 1.34 -0.94 -16.56
CA PHE A 15 2.02 -2.24 -16.49
C PHE A 15 2.62 -2.64 -17.84
N LYS A 16 1.86 -2.43 -18.93
CA LYS A 16 2.32 -2.75 -20.29
C LYS A 16 3.44 -1.84 -20.74
N ILE A 17 3.33 -0.54 -20.45
CA ILE A 17 4.33 0.46 -20.82
C ILE A 17 5.63 0.17 -20.09
N GLU A 18 5.60 -0.05 -18.78
CA GLU A 18 6.80 -0.35 -17.99
C GLU A 18 7.48 -1.63 -18.47
N THR A 19 6.71 -2.72 -18.63
CA THR A 19 7.26 -4.00 -19.11
C THR A 19 7.94 -3.84 -20.45
N ARG A 20 7.25 -3.21 -21.40
CA ARG A 20 7.80 -3.02 -22.76
C ARG A 20 9.04 -2.14 -22.79
N LEU A 21 9.07 -1.06 -22.02
CA LEU A 21 10.26 -0.20 -21.94
C LEU A 21 11.46 -0.93 -21.31
N LYS A 22 11.23 -1.78 -20.30
CA LYS A 22 12.26 -2.62 -19.70
C LYS A 22 12.82 -3.66 -20.67
N GLU A 23 12.00 -4.16 -21.58
CA GLU A 23 12.42 -5.12 -22.63
C GLU A 23 13.15 -4.45 -23.79
N GLU A 24 12.79 -3.22 -24.15
CA GLU A 24 13.30 -2.52 -25.33
C GLU A 24 14.52 -1.63 -25.04
N LEU A 25 14.81 -1.29 -23.78
CA LEU A 25 15.83 -0.33 -23.40
C LEU A 25 16.89 -0.93 -22.47
N ASP A 26 18.15 -0.59 -22.72
CA ASP A 26 19.30 -0.98 -21.88
C ASP A 26 19.54 -0.02 -20.70
N ILE A 27 18.57 0.82 -20.35
CA ILE A 27 18.64 1.74 -19.22
C ILE A 27 17.58 1.39 -18.17
N PRO A 28 17.79 1.71 -16.87
CA PRO A 28 16.81 1.46 -15.83
C PRO A 28 15.47 2.15 -16.09
N VAL A 29 14.38 1.41 -15.94
CA VAL A 29 13.02 1.94 -16.03
C VAL A 29 12.29 1.62 -14.73
N MET A 30 11.74 2.64 -14.09
CA MET A 30 10.96 2.53 -12.87
C MET A 30 9.62 3.26 -13.04
N HIS A 31 8.56 2.72 -12.46
CA HIS A 31 7.27 3.40 -12.34
C HIS A 31 7.09 3.82 -10.87
N ASP A 32 7.15 5.12 -10.60
CA ASP A 32 7.20 5.65 -9.24
C ASP A 32 5.93 5.35 -8.44
N ASP A 33 4.74 5.56 -9.04
CA ASP A 33 3.46 5.27 -8.38
C ASP A 33 3.31 3.81 -7.94
N GLN A 34 3.99 2.89 -8.60
CA GLN A 34 4.00 1.47 -8.22
C GLN A 34 5.11 1.17 -7.22
N HIS A 35 6.35 1.40 -7.64
CA HIS A 35 7.53 0.90 -6.95
C HIS A 35 8.01 1.87 -5.86
N GLY A 36 7.92 3.18 -6.08
CA GLY A 36 8.27 4.19 -5.07
C GLY A 36 7.34 4.08 -3.86
N THR A 37 6.03 4.00 -4.11
CA THR A 37 5.03 3.79 -3.04
C THR A 37 5.25 2.46 -2.32
N ALA A 38 5.55 1.38 -3.05
CA ALA A 38 5.81 0.08 -2.44
C ALA A 38 7.05 0.10 -1.54
N ILE A 39 8.16 0.67 -2.01
CA ILE A 39 9.43 0.76 -1.27
C ILE A 39 9.23 1.56 0.02
N ILE A 40 8.67 2.77 -0.08
CA ILE A 40 8.54 3.63 1.10
C ILE A 40 7.51 3.10 2.11
N SER A 41 6.40 2.53 1.64
CA SER A 41 5.41 1.91 2.53
C SER A 41 5.94 0.63 3.16
N GLY A 42 6.75 -0.15 2.44
CA GLY A 42 7.43 -1.33 2.98
C GLY A 42 8.42 -0.98 4.09
N ALA A 43 9.25 0.04 3.88
CA ALA A 43 10.17 0.56 4.90
C ALA A 43 9.40 1.08 6.12
N GLY A 44 8.32 1.85 5.90
CA GLY A 44 7.44 2.32 6.96
C GLY A 44 6.78 1.17 7.74
N LEU A 45 6.36 0.11 7.04
CA LEU A 45 5.73 -1.05 7.67
C LEU A 45 6.71 -1.79 8.58
N ILE A 46 7.96 -2.03 8.14
CA ILE A 46 8.98 -2.68 8.97
C ILE A 46 9.19 -1.92 10.27
N ASN A 47 9.38 -0.60 10.20
CA ASN A 47 9.59 0.24 11.37
C ASN A 47 8.34 0.28 12.28
N ALA A 48 7.15 0.38 11.70
CA ALA A 48 5.90 0.40 12.45
C ALA A 48 5.62 -0.93 13.17
N LEU A 49 5.95 -2.06 12.55
CA LEU A 49 5.84 -3.39 13.16
C LEU A 49 6.78 -3.54 14.35
N GLU A 50 8.01 -3.04 14.26
CA GLU A 50 8.96 -3.01 15.38
C GLU A 50 8.41 -2.21 16.55
N ILE A 51 7.90 -0.99 16.30
CA ILE A 51 7.28 -0.14 17.33
C ILE A 51 6.04 -0.81 17.94
N ALA A 52 5.21 -1.46 17.11
CA ALA A 52 3.99 -2.14 17.55
C ALA A 52 4.28 -3.46 18.31
N GLY A 53 5.52 -3.98 18.25
CA GLY A 53 5.90 -5.27 18.79
C GLY A 53 5.25 -6.45 18.04
N LYS A 54 5.03 -6.31 16.72
CA LYS A 54 4.35 -7.31 15.90
C LYS A 54 5.29 -7.92 14.86
N LYS A 55 5.00 -9.17 14.46
CA LYS A 55 5.73 -9.86 13.41
C LYS A 55 4.93 -9.82 12.12
N ILE A 56 5.61 -9.60 11.00
CA ILE A 56 4.97 -9.44 9.70
C ILE A 56 4.18 -10.68 9.25
N GLU A 57 4.63 -11.87 9.62
CA GLU A 57 3.97 -13.14 9.31
C GLU A 57 2.66 -13.36 10.08
N ASP A 58 2.44 -12.65 11.20
CA ASP A 58 1.29 -12.87 12.08
C ASP A 58 0.20 -11.80 11.91
N VAL A 59 0.53 -10.65 11.31
CA VAL A 59 -0.40 -9.53 11.21
C VAL A 59 -1.48 -9.75 10.16
N LYS A 60 -2.71 -9.31 10.48
CA LYS A 60 -3.81 -9.17 9.55
C LYS A 60 -3.72 -7.81 8.87
N ILE A 61 -3.61 -7.80 7.56
CA ILE A 61 -3.45 -6.60 6.74
C ILE A 61 -4.71 -6.36 5.91
N VAL A 62 -5.27 -5.17 6.00
CA VAL A 62 -6.37 -4.72 5.13
C VAL A 62 -5.84 -3.66 4.17
N VAL A 63 -6.02 -3.90 2.89
CA VAL A 63 -5.61 -2.99 1.80
C VAL A 63 -6.86 -2.41 1.16
N ASN A 64 -7.05 -1.10 1.29
CA ASN A 64 -8.17 -0.39 0.68
C ASN A 64 -7.71 0.35 -0.58
N GLY A 65 -8.14 -0.16 -1.71
CA GLY A 65 -7.68 0.15 -3.05
C GLY A 65 -7.17 -1.11 -3.74
N ALA A 66 -7.36 -1.23 -5.04
CA ALA A 66 -6.89 -2.35 -5.85
C ALA A 66 -6.32 -1.87 -7.19
N GLY A 67 -5.68 -0.70 -7.14
CA GLY A 67 -4.92 -0.11 -8.24
C GLY A 67 -3.47 -0.60 -8.28
N ALA A 68 -2.67 0.01 -9.16
CA ALA A 68 -1.27 -0.36 -9.36
C ALA A 68 -0.43 -0.26 -8.08
N ALA A 69 -0.54 0.85 -7.34
CA ALA A 69 0.17 1.05 -6.09
C ALA A 69 -0.19 -0.01 -5.03
N SER A 70 -1.49 -0.26 -4.82
CA SER A 70 -1.97 -1.25 -3.85
C SER A 70 -1.45 -2.66 -4.14
N ILE A 71 -1.49 -3.06 -5.41
CA ILE A 71 -1.00 -4.35 -5.87
C ILE A 71 0.51 -4.47 -5.63
N SER A 72 1.28 -3.43 -5.98
CA SER A 72 2.74 -3.43 -5.82
C SER A 72 3.16 -3.43 -4.35
N CYS A 73 2.52 -2.61 -3.50
CA CYS A 73 2.74 -2.60 -2.06
C CYS A 73 2.45 -3.98 -1.45
N THR A 74 1.30 -4.57 -1.79
CA THR A 74 0.90 -5.86 -1.22
C THR A 74 1.83 -7.00 -1.65
N LYS A 75 2.30 -6.99 -2.90
CA LYS A 75 3.31 -7.95 -3.36
C LYS A 75 4.62 -7.81 -2.59
N LEU A 76 5.08 -6.57 -2.39
CA LEU A 76 6.29 -6.32 -1.59
C LEU A 76 6.09 -6.78 -0.13
N TYR A 77 4.94 -6.54 0.49
CA TYR A 77 4.67 -7.01 1.85
C TYR A 77 4.72 -8.54 1.96
N ILE A 78 4.22 -9.25 0.94
CA ILE A 78 4.36 -10.72 0.87
C ILE A 78 5.84 -11.13 0.74
N MET A 79 6.62 -10.45 -0.08
CA MET A 79 8.07 -10.70 -0.20
C MET A 79 8.82 -10.42 1.10
N LEU A 80 8.37 -9.47 1.91
CA LEU A 80 8.91 -9.16 3.23
C LEU A 80 8.48 -10.16 4.32
N GLY A 81 7.55 -11.09 4.01
CA GLY A 81 7.14 -12.16 4.92
C GLY A 81 5.66 -12.14 5.33
N ALA A 82 4.86 -11.16 4.87
CA ALA A 82 3.42 -11.18 5.15
C ALA A 82 2.75 -12.39 4.49
N ARG A 83 1.91 -13.09 5.25
CA ARG A 83 1.17 -14.24 4.72
C ARG A 83 0.00 -13.75 3.87
N LYS A 84 -0.08 -14.24 2.63
CA LYS A 84 -1.15 -13.87 1.70
C LYS A 84 -2.55 -14.12 2.28
N GLU A 85 -2.74 -15.20 2.98
CA GLU A 85 -4.00 -15.57 3.64
C GLU A 85 -4.42 -14.59 4.74
N ASN A 86 -3.51 -13.79 5.27
CA ASN A 86 -3.79 -12.74 6.26
C ASN A 86 -4.08 -11.38 5.61
N ILE A 87 -4.04 -11.28 4.29
CA ILE A 87 -4.29 -10.04 3.57
C ILE A 87 -5.71 -10.03 3.00
N ILE A 88 -6.43 -8.94 3.25
CA ILE A 88 -7.75 -8.69 2.70
C ILE A 88 -7.67 -7.42 1.86
N MET A 89 -7.96 -7.53 0.57
CA MET A 89 -7.97 -6.39 -0.35
C MET A 89 -9.41 -5.96 -0.65
N CYS A 90 -9.65 -4.66 -0.65
CA CYS A 90 -10.93 -4.04 -0.99
C CYS A 90 -10.79 -3.13 -2.22
N ASP A 91 -11.83 -3.02 -3.01
CA ASP A 91 -11.99 -2.00 -4.04
C ASP A 91 -13.30 -1.23 -3.84
N SER A 92 -13.68 -0.38 -4.80
CA SER A 92 -14.92 0.43 -4.73
C SER A 92 -16.21 -0.38 -4.59
N LYS A 93 -16.16 -1.70 -4.82
CA LYS A 93 -17.30 -2.62 -4.67
C LYS A 93 -17.23 -3.45 -3.38
N GLY A 94 -16.26 -3.19 -2.51
CA GLY A 94 -16.03 -3.92 -1.27
C GLY A 94 -14.89 -4.92 -1.35
N VAL A 95 -14.94 -5.97 -0.54
CA VAL A 95 -13.91 -7.00 -0.45
C VAL A 95 -13.76 -7.74 -1.78
N ILE A 96 -12.53 -7.96 -2.20
CA ILE A 96 -12.21 -8.78 -3.38
C ILE A 96 -12.33 -10.25 -2.97
N SER A 97 -13.50 -10.84 -3.27
CA SER A 97 -13.80 -12.23 -2.95
C SER A 97 -13.74 -13.13 -4.18
N THR A 98 -13.50 -14.43 -3.95
CA THR A 98 -13.48 -15.46 -4.99
C THR A 98 -14.82 -15.62 -5.72
N HIS A 99 -15.92 -15.16 -5.11
CA HIS A 99 -17.26 -15.22 -5.70
C HIS A 99 -17.54 -14.12 -6.73
N ARG A 100 -16.66 -13.11 -6.84
CA ARG A 100 -16.81 -12.01 -7.78
C ARG A 100 -16.37 -12.42 -9.18
N THR A 101 -17.17 -12.06 -10.19
CA THR A 101 -16.93 -12.37 -11.61
C THR A 101 -16.31 -11.21 -12.40
N ASP A 102 -16.20 -10.03 -11.77
CA ASP A 102 -15.71 -8.79 -12.39
C ASP A 102 -14.20 -8.53 -12.14
N LEU A 103 -13.47 -9.52 -11.65
CA LEU A 103 -12.07 -9.39 -11.29
C LEU A 103 -11.15 -9.62 -12.50
N ASN A 104 -10.17 -8.72 -12.69
CA ASN A 104 -9.02 -8.97 -13.54
C ASN A 104 -8.00 -9.90 -12.85
N GLU A 105 -7.02 -10.41 -13.60
CA GLU A 105 -6.04 -11.38 -13.09
C GLU A 105 -5.26 -10.86 -11.87
N SER A 106 -4.89 -9.58 -11.86
CA SER A 106 -4.16 -8.98 -10.75
C SER A 106 -4.98 -8.96 -9.45
N LYS A 107 -6.29 -8.70 -9.55
CA LYS A 107 -7.21 -8.74 -8.41
C LYS A 107 -7.54 -10.18 -7.98
N LYS A 108 -7.72 -11.10 -8.92
CA LYS A 108 -7.95 -12.52 -8.62
C LYS A 108 -6.88 -13.11 -7.72
N PHE A 109 -5.62 -12.70 -7.90
CA PHE A 109 -4.53 -13.15 -7.03
C PHE A 109 -4.78 -12.87 -5.55
N PHE A 110 -5.46 -11.77 -5.22
CA PHE A 110 -5.77 -11.36 -3.84
C PHE A 110 -7.18 -11.71 -3.38
N ALA A 111 -7.96 -12.43 -4.21
CA ALA A 111 -9.31 -12.79 -3.85
C ALA A 111 -9.34 -13.76 -2.66
N THR A 112 -10.23 -13.48 -1.70
CA THR A 112 -10.44 -14.29 -0.49
C THR A 112 -11.78 -15.04 -0.56
N ASP A 113 -11.85 -16.19 0.09
CA ASP A 113 -13.05 -16.98 0.29
C ASP A 113 -13.79 -16.66 1.61
N ARG A 114 -13.25 -15.73 2.41
CA ARG A 114 -13.87 -15.30 3.68
C ARG A 114 -15.25 -14.69 3.43
N ASP A 115 -16.20 -14.98 4.31
CA ASP A 115 -17.55 -14.38 4.27
C ASP A 115 -17.56 -12.97 4.90
N ILE A 116 -16.86 -12.05 4.23
CA ILE A 116 -16.80 -10.62 4.52
C ILE A 116 -16.99 -9.84 3.23
N LYS A 117 -17.75 -8.75 3.26
CA LYS A 117 -18.18 -8.01 2.06
C LYS A 117 -17.69 -6.56 2.03
N THR A 118 -17.60 -5.95 3.20
CA THR A 118 -17.37 -4.50 3.33
C THR A 118 -16.01 -4.20 3.94
N LEU A 119 -15.53 -2.97 3.74
CA LEU A 119 -14.32 -2.47 4.40
C LEU A 119 -14.50 -2.48 5.92
N THR A 120 -15.68 -2.12 6.42
CA THR A 120 -16.00 -2.11 7.85
C THR A 120 -15.81 -3.49 8.48
N GLU A 121 -16.30 -4.54 7.82
CA GLU A 121 -16.09 -5.93 8.28
C GLU A 121 -14.62 -6.36 8.18
N ALA A 122 -13.94 -5.93 7.12
CA ALA A 122 -12.55 -6.30 6.89
C ALA A 122 -11.61 -5.77 7.98
N VAL A 123 -11.81 -4.52 8.45
CA VAL A 123 -10.90 -3.87 9.41
C VAL A 123 -11.07 -4.38 10.84
N VAL A 124 -12.16 -5.06 11.17
CA VAL A 124 -12.36 -5.62 12.53
C VAL A 124 -11.22 -6.56 12.89
N GLY A 125 -10.48 -6.23 13.95
CA GLY A 125 -9.32 -7.00 14.40
C GLY A 125 -8.15 -7.00 13.41
N ALA A 126 -8.07 -6.04 12.49
CA ALA A 126 -6.91 -5.85 11.63
C ALA A 126 -5.76 -5.20 12.41
N ASP A 127 -4.53 -5.60 12.10
CA ASP A 127 -3.30 -5.02 12.66
C ASP A 127 -2.79 -3.87 11.81
N VAL A 128 -2.96 -3.97 10.50
CA VAL A 128 -2.46 -3.00 9.51
C VAL A 128 -3.58 -2.60 8.56
N PHE A 129 -3.75 -1.30 8.35
CA PHE A 129 -4.55 -0.74 7.28
C PHE A 129 -3.64 0.01 6.31
N LEU A 130 -3.71 -0.35 5.04
CA LEU A 130 -3.06 0.36 3.94
C LEU A 130 -4.12 0.98 3.03
N GLY A 131 -4.27 2.30 3.09
CA GLY A 131 -5.18 3.07 2.25
C GLY A 131 -4.47 3.63 1.03
N LEU A 132 -4.95 3.28 -0.15
CA LEU A 132 -4.49 3.75 -1.45
C LEU A 132 -5.70 3.94 -2.39
N SER A 133 -6.72 4.62 -1.89
CA SER A 133 -8.02 4.73 -2.57
C SER A 133 -8.52 6.17 -2.65
N VAL A 134 -9.50 6.51 -1.82
CA VAL A 134 -10.14 7.83 -1.79
C VAL A 134 -10.28 8.34 -0.36
N ALA A 135 -10.43 9.66 -0.23
CA ALA A 135 -10.55 10.33 1.06
C ALA A 135 -11.77 9.88 1.86
N ASN A 136 -11.65 9.93 3.19
CA ASN A 136 -12.76 9.83 4.15
C ASN A 136 -13.54 8.50 4.12
N VAL A 137 -12.90 7.39 3.75
CA VAL A 137 -13.51 6.05 3.74
C VAL A 137 -13.23 5.25 5.00
N LEU A 138 -12.23 5.64 5.78
CA LEU A 138 -11.91 5.03 7.07
C LEU A 138 -12.47 5.91 8.20
N THR A 139 -13.37 5.37 9.00
CA THR A 139 -13.98 6.09 10.12
C THR A 139 -13.25 5.86 11.44
N GLN A 140 -13.46 6.73 12.43
CA GLN A 140 -12.94 6.52 13.80
C GLN A 140 -13.38 5.19 14.40
N ASP A 141 -14.63 4.77 14.18
CA ASP A 141 -15.14 3.50 14.70
C ASP A 141 -14.48 2.30 14.04
N MET A 142 -14.19 2.38 12.74
CA MET A 142 -13.38 1.36 12.07
C MET A 142 -11.98 1.26 12.69
N VAL A 143 -11.30 2.38 12.95
CA VAL A 143 -9.99 2.38 13.61
C VAL A 143 -10.09 1.80 15.02
N ARG A 144 -11.14 2.15 15.79
CA ARG A 144 -11.36 1.57 17.13
C ARG A 144 -11.59 0.06 17.10
N SER A 145 -12.15 -0.49 16.01
CA SER A 145 -12.39 -1.92 15.85
C SER A 145 -11.15 -2.74 15.47
N MET A 146 -10.05 -2.07 15.11
CA MET A 146 -8.77 -2.72 14.80
C MET A 146 -8.13 -3.34 16.06
N ASN A 147 -7.13 -4.17 15.87
CA ASN A 147 -6.38 -4.80 16.95
C ASN A 147 -5.58 -3.76 17.78
N THR A 148 -4.98 -4.17 18.89
CA THR A 148 -4.10 -3.31 19.71
C THR A 148 -2.89 -2.84 18.90
N ASN A 149 -2.41 -1.62 19.18
CA ASN A 149 -1.30 -0.97 18.46
C ASN A 149 -1.49 -1.05 16.93
N PRO A 150 -2.63 -0.55 16.38
CA PRO A 150 -2.90 -0.65 14.96
C PRO A 150 -1.97 0.28 14.16
N ILE A 151 -1.53 -0.22 13.01
CA ILE A 151 -0.74 0.54 12.04
C ILE A 151 -1.70 1.01 10.94
N VAL A 152 -1.80 2.32 10.73
CA VAL A 152 -2.69 2.91 9.74
C VAL A 152 -1.90 3.81 8.79
N PHE A 153 -1.75 3.38 7.57
CA PHE A 153 -1.19 4.15 6.46
C PHE A 153 -2.32 4.66 5.58
N ALA A 154 -2.69 5.93 5.74
CA ALA A 154 -3.76 6.58 4.97
C ALA A 154 -3.12 7.45 3.88
N LEU A 155 -2.87 6.85 2.71
CA LEU A 155 -2.01 7.41 1.67
C LEU A 155 -2.79 7.98 0.47
N ALA A 156 -4.11 8.05 0.52
CA ALA A 156 -4.90 8.71 -0.52
C ALA A 156 -4.50 10.19 -0.65
N ASN A 157 -4.40 10.67 -1.89
CA ASN A 157 -3.93 12.00 -2.22
C ASN A 157 -5.02 12.76 -3.01
N PRO A 158 -5.31 14.05 -2.72
CA PRO A 158 -4.63 14.93 -1.76
C PRO A 158 -5.10 14.79 -0.30
N ASN A 159 -6.23 14.15 -0.06
CA ASN A 159 -6.80 13.95 1.27
C ASN A 159 -6.76 12.47 1.64
N PRO A 160 -6.29 12.13 2.87
CA PRO A 160 -6.17 10.74 3.31
C PRO A 160 -7.54 10.08 3.57
N GLU A 161 -7.55 8.76 3.70
CA GLU A 161 -8.74 7.94 4.01
C GLU A 161 -9.38 8.30 5.35
N ILE A 162 -8.61 8.83 6.29
CA ILE A 162 -9.04 9.42 7.55
C ILE A 162 -8.14 10.62 7.83
N SER A 163 -8.68 11.72 8.35
CA SER A 163 -7.87 12.88 8.73
C SER A 163 -6.92 12.55 9.88
N TYR A 164 -5.76 13.24 9.97
CA TYR A 164 -4.83 13.07 11.08
C TYR A 164 -5.51 13.30 12.43
N ALA A 165 -6.33 14.36 12.54
CA ALA A 165 -7.05 14.70 13.76
C ALA A 165 -8.03 13.59 14.18
N ASP A 166 -8.81 13.04 13.25
CA ASP A 166 -9.74 11.95 13.53
C ASP A 166 -9.01 10.64 13.89
N ALA A 167 -7.90 10.33 13.23
CA ALA A 167 -7.09 9.17 13.54
C ALA A 167 -6.54 9.25 14.96
N MET A 168 -5.95 10.36 15.34
CA MET A 168 -5.41 10.58 16.71
C MET A 168 -6.52 10.62 17.77
N ALA A 169 -7.70 11.15 17.44
CA ALA A 169 -8.85 11.15 18.35
C ALA A 169 -9.50 9.77 18.52
N SER A 170 -9.21 8.82 17.63
CA SER A 170 -9.80 7.48 17.68
C SER A 170 -9.18 6.59 18.76
N ARG A 171 -7.84 6.63 18.93
CA ARG A 171 -7.07 5.74 19.81
C ARG A 171 -5.72 6.37 20.15
N ASP A 172 -5.22 6.10 21.37
CA ASP A 172 -3.91 6.58 21.84
C ASP A 172 -2.75 5.68 21.40
N ASP A 173 -3.02 4.42 21.03
CA ASP A 173 -2.04 3.41 20.64
C ASP A 173 -1.83 3.27 19.14
N ILE A 174 -2.41 4.17 18.33
CA ILE A 174 -2.32 4.13 16.88
C ILE A 174 -0.94 4.57 16.37
N ILE A 175 -0.39 3.80 15.43
CA ILE A 175 0.78 4.20 14.62
C ILE A 175 0.24 4.67 13.28
N PHE A 176 0.27 5.99 13.04
CA PHE A 176 -0.38 6.62 11.91
C PHE A 176 0.62 7.29 10.97
N ALA A 177 0.43 7.13 9.68
CA ALA A 177 1.19 7.79 8.64
C ALA A 177 0.30 8.24 7.45
N THR A 178 0.72 9.28 6.76
CA THR A 178 0.08 9.79 5.55
C THR A 178 1.09 10.01 4.43
N GLY A 179 0.61 10.24 3.20
CA GLY A 179 1.45 10.70 2.09
C GLY A 179 1.87 12.16 2.17
N ARG A 180 1.35 12.92 3.15
CA ARG A 180 1.54 14.37 3.28
C ARG A 180 2.78 14.71 4.09
N SER A 181 3.48 15.79 3.66
CA SER A 181 4.68 16.30 4.36
C SER A 181 4.39 17.22 5.54
N ASP A 182 3.14 17.65 5.70
CA ASP A 182 2.68 18.54 6.78
C ASP A 182 2.22 17.79 8.04
N TYR A 183 2.28 16.45 8.03
CA TYR A 183 2.00 15.59 9.19
C TYR A 183 3.19 14.70 9.55
N PRO A 184 3.29 14.22 10.78
CA PRO A 184 4.28 13.23 11.18
C PRO A 184 4.18 11.93 10.36
N ASN A 185 5.33 11.22 10.24
CA ASN A 185 5.41 9.91 9.56
C ASN A 185 4.96 9.98 8.09
N GLN A 186 5.66 10.78 7.30
CA GLN A 186 5.40 10.87 5.87
C GLN A 186 5.78 9.57 5.14
N ILE A 187 4.82 8.99 4.41
CA ILE A 187 5.02 7.88 3.46
C ILE A 187 4.60 8.38 2.08
N ASN A 188 5.56 8.90 1.32
CA ASN A 188 5.35 9.45 -0.01
C ASN A 188 6.31 8.77 -1.00
N ASN A 189 5.82 8.41 -2.18
CA ASN A 189 6.57 7.73 -3.23
C ASN A 189 7.87 8.44 -3.62
N VAL A 190 7.87 9.78 -3.66
CA VAL A 190 9.06 10.58 -4.00
C VAL A 190 10.27 10.26 -3.11
N LEU A 191 10.05 9.88 -1.87
CA LEU A 191 11.13 9.47 -0.96
C LEU A 191 11.81 8.16 -1.40
N GLY A 192 11.04 7.24 -1.98
CA GLY A 192 11.56 5.99 -2.57
C GLY A 192 12.26 6.22 -3.92
N SER A 193 11.75 7.11 -4.73
CA SER A 193 12.27 7.44 -6.06
C SER A 193 13.72 7.97 -6.02
N VAL A 194 14.01 8.88 -5.11
CA VAL A 194 15.36 9.45 -4.94
C VAL A 194 16.38 8.37 -4.54
N SER A 195 16.02 7.46 -3.66
CA SER A 195 16.88 6.36 -3.24
C SER A 195 17.20 5.40 -4.38
N TYR A 196 16.24 5.08 -5.22
CA TYR A 196 16.41 4.19 -6.37
C TYR A 196 17.36 4.80 -7.43
N THR A 197 17.17 6.05 -7.79
CA THR A 197 18.05 6.75 -8.75
C THR A 197 19.48 6.86 -8.26
N HIS A 198 19.70 7.04 -6.96
CA HIS A 198 21.03 7.14 -6.36
C HIS A 198 21.77 5.80 -6.36
N LEU A 199 21.10 4.71 -6.01
CA LEU A 199 21.67 3.36 -6.00
C LEU A 199 22.08 2.91 -7.41
N ARG A 200 21.23 3.13 -8.41
CA ARG A 200 21.53 2.74 -9.80
C ARG A 200 22.63 3.58 -10.45
N ALA A 201 22.79 4.84 -10.10
CA ALA A 201 23.88 5.67 -10.59
C ALA A 201 25.26 5.15 -10.14
N HIS A 202 25.36 4.46 -9.02
CA HIS A 202 26.60 3.82 -8.55
C HIS A 202 26.86 2.46 -9.20
N GLU A 203 25.84 1.70 -9.57
CA GLU A 203 26.01 0.40 -10.24
C GLU A 203 26.46 0.52 -11.71
N THR A 204 26.15 1.63 -12.37
CA THR A 204 26.53 1.87 -13.78
C THR A 204 27.89 2.53 -13.95
N ALA A 205 28.59 2.87 -12.86
CA ALA A 205 29.90 3.49 -12.86
C ALA A 205 31.07 2.50 -12.57
N ALA A 206 30.79 1.18 -12.51
CA ALA A 206 31.78 0.13 -12.24
C ALA A 206 32.11 -0.65 -13.52
#